data_2922f46773e25ecda5a2a71139116741
#
_entry.id   2922f46773e25ecda5a2a71139116741
#
_cell.length_a   1.000
_cell.length_b   1.000
_cell.length_c   1.000
_cell.angle_alpha   90.00
_cell.angle_beta   90.00
_cell.angle_gamma   90.00
#
_symmetry.space_group_name_H-M   'P 1'
#
loop_
_entity.id
_entity.type
_entity.pdbx_description
1 polymer ?
#
loop_
_entity_poly.entity_id
_entity_poly.type
_entity_poly.pdbx_seq_one_letter_code
_entity_poly.pdbx_strand_id
1 'polypeptide(L)'
;MATLHKDFERLLTEVSEVGRLYDGVVFIGGIAVYLHAINHDATSAFAEATKDADFYISLSSLSDLREIEELTPNSRLSKHEFKRREFSFDVYAERQSRLPVPYDEVMAHAVEYDGVRVAALEDLLVLKLEAAVDRHASEHGRKDAKDVIRILLLGKGAAFDAHRAVAYMKPGHFERLGHIVDGAEFTAMAQGNAKLAKRMRQEAAEVFEKIARVYDPENGS
;
A
#
# COMPACT_ATOMS: atom_id res chain seq x y z
N MET A 1 -13.98 -15.20 -13.73
CA MET A 1 -13.62 -13.77 -13.88
C MET A 1 -14.77 -12.83 -13.52
N ALA A 2 -15.99 -12.98 -14.06
CA ALA A 2 -17.13 -12.07 -13.77
C ALA A 2 -17.49 -11.96 -12.26
N THR A 3 -17.46 -13.04 -11.50
CA THR A 3 -17.77 -13.05 -10.06
C THR A 3 -16.73 -12.28 -9.24
N LEU A 4 -15.44 -12.48 -9.51
CA LEU A 4 -14.35 -11.80 -8.80
C LEU A 4 -14.39 -10.27 -9.01
N HIS A 5 -14.76 -9.83 -10.20
CA HIS A 5 -14.92 -8.40 -10.51
C HIS A 5 -16.10 -7.79 -9.73
N LYS A 6 -17.22 -8.51 -9.65
CA LYS A 6 -18.43 -8.08 -8.94
C LYS A 6 -18.21 -7.98 -7.41
N ASP A 7 -17.48 -8.95 -6.82
CA ASP A 7 -17.15 -8.92 -5.40
C ASP A 7 -16.20 -7.75 -5.08
N PHE A 8 -15.28 -7.47 -5.98
CA PHE A 8 -14.37 -6.34 -5.80
C PHE A 8 -15.07 -4.97 -5.92
N GLU A 9 -16.02 -4.79 -6.86
CA GLU A 9 -16.84 -3.57 -6.94
C GLU A 9 -17.66 -3.35 -5.65
N ARG A 10 -18.14 -4.44 -5.03
CA ARG A 10 -18.83 -4.39 -3.74
C ARG A 10 -17.87 -3.97 -2.62
N LEU A 11 -16.64 -4.49 -2.60
CA LEU A 11 -15.61 -4.05 -1.64
C LEU A 11 -15.33 -2.55 -1.79
N LEU A 12 -15.18 -2.03 -3.02
CA LEU A 12 -14.98 -0.60 -3.25
C LEU A 12 -16.16 0.25 -2.75
N THR A 13 -17.38 -0.27 -2.83
CA THR A 13 -18.56 0.41 -2.26
C THR A 13 -18.43 0.51 -0.74
N GLU A 14 -18.07 -0.58 -0.04
CA GLU A 14 -17.86 -0.56 1.41
C GLU A 14 -16.69 0.35 1.82
N VAL A 15 -15.59 0.35 1.05
CA VAL A 15 -14.46 1.27 1.23
C VAL A 15 -14.90 2.73 1.15
N SER A 16 -15.72 3.07 0.14
CA SER A 16 -16.24 4.42 -0.03
C SER A 16 -17.18 4.83 1.12
N GLU A 17 -18.00 3.90 1.60
CA GLU A 17 -18.88 4.15 2.76
C GLU A 17 -18.07 4.41 4.04
N VAL A 18 -17.05 3.58 4.34
CA VAL A 18 -16.16 3.77 5.49
C VAL A 18 -15.42 5.10 5.40
N GLY A 19 -14.88 5.44 4.22
CA GLY A 19 -14.17 6.71 4.02
C GLY A 19 -15.05 7.96 4.20
N ARG A 20 -16.35 7.86 3.91
CA ARG A 20 -17.32 8.96 4.11
C ARG A 20 -17.84 9.07 5.55
N LEU A 21 -17.93 7.94 6.25
CA LEU A 21 -18.44 7.91 7.62
C LEU A 21 -17.43 8.43 8.64
N TYR A 22 -16.13 8.30 8.37
CA TYR A 22 -15.08 8.59 9.34
C TYR A 22 -14.00 9.50 8.74
N ASP A 23 -14.00 10.77 9.13
CA ASP A 23 -13.06 11.79 8.62
C ASP A 23 -11.59 11.47 8.89
N GLY A 24 -11.29 10.70 9.93
CA GLY A 24 -9.95 10.30 10.32
C GLY A 24 -9.46 9.01 9.65
N VAL A 25 -10.11 8.53 8.59
CA VAL A 25 -9.70 7.32 7.85
C VAL A 25 -8.82 7.67 6.66
N VAL A 26 -7.72 6.93 6.51
CA VAL A 26 -6.89 6.90 5.31
C VAL A 26 -6.56 5.45 4.95
N PHE A 27 -6.95 5.03 3.75
CA PHE A 27 -6.71 3.66 3.29
C PHE A 27 -5.24 3.45 2.93
N ILE A 28 -4.74 2.27 3.28
CA ILE A 28 -3.39 1.79 3.01
C ILE A 28 -3.48 0.44 2.31
N GLY A 29 -2.39 -0.29 2.19
CA GLY A 29 -2.42 -1.66 1.69
C GLY A 29 -2.82 -1.81 0.22
N GLY A 30 -3.48 -2.91 -0.11
CA GLY A 30 -3.83 -3.28 -1.49
C GLY A 30 -4.85 -2.35 -2.15
N ILE A 31 -5.82 -1.86 -1.38
CA ILE A 31 -6.86 -0.91 -1.86
C ILE A 31 -6.22 0.41 -2.31
N ALA A 32 -5.29 0.95 -1.52
CA ALA A 32 -4.62 2.21 -1.86
C ALA A 32 -3.78 2.07 -3.14
N VAL A 33 -2.99 0.98 -3.25
CA VAL A 33 -2.22 0.69 -4.48
C VAL A 33 -3.14 0.54 -5.70
N TYR A 34 -4.28 -0.12 -5.54
CA TYR A 34 -5.28 -0.27 -6.61
C TYR A 34 -5.83 1.08 -7.06
N LEU A 35 -6.28 1.92 -6.13
CA LEU A 35 -6.87 3.22 -6.44
C LEU A 35 -5.85 4.15 -7.14
N HIS A 36 -4.60 4.16 -6.71
CA HIS A 36 -3.55 4.85 -7.44
C HIS A 36 -3.39 4.29 -8.87
N ALA A 37 -3.37 2.96 -9.02
CA ALA A 37 -3.11 2.33 -10.30
C ALA A 37 -4.22 2.60 -11.33
N ILE A 38 -5.51 2.52 -10.94
CA ILE A 38 -6.62 2.74 -11.88
C ILE A 38 -6.79 4.20 -12.28
N ASN A 39 -6.37 5.12 -11.43
CA ASN A 39 -6.44 6.57 -11.72
C ASN A 39 -5.22 7.07 -12.52
N HIS A 40 -4.37 6.16 -13.01
CA HIS A 40 -3.19 6.47 -13.79
C HIS A 40 -3.14 5.63 -15.07
N ASP A 41 -3.26 6.23 -16.25
CA ASP A 41 -3.34 5.53 -17.53
C ASP A 41 -2.20 4.52 -17.76
N ALA A 42 -0.97 4.91 -17.35
CA ALA A 42 0.21 4.07 -17.54
C ALA A 42 0.21 2.78 -16.71
N THR A 43 -0.58 2.72 -15.65
CA THR A 43 -0.57 1.62 -14.66
C THR A 43 -1.91 0.93 -14.50
N SER A 44 -2.99 1.47 -15.05
CA SER A 44 -4.36 0.89 -14.94
C SER A 44 -4.42 -0.58 -15.36
N ALA A 45 -3.66 -0.97 -16.38
CA ALA A 45 -3.56 -2.36 -16.83
C ALA A 45 -2.88 -3.31 -15.81
N PHE A 46 -2.20 -2.78 -14.80
CA PHE A 46 -1.51 -3.55 -13.76
C PHE A 46 -2.25 -3.52 -12.42
N ALA A 47 -3.38 -2.84 -12.34
CA ALA A 47 -4.22 -2.82 -11.14
C ALA A 47 -4.67 -4.25 -10.80
N GLU A 48 -4.51 -4.63 -9.53
CA GLU A 48 -4.90 -5.97 -9.05
C GLU A 48 -5.89 -5.82 -7.90
N ALA A 49 -7.05 -6.48 -8.03
CA ALA A 49 -8.07 -6.49 -7.02
C ALA A 49 -7.59 -7.18 -5.73
N THR A 50 -8.03 -6.70 -4.60
CA THR A 50 -7.81 -7.30 -3.28
C THR A 50 -9.13 -7.82 -2.70
N LYS A 51 -9.07 -8.61 -1.61
CA LYS A 51 -10.25 -9.16 -0.91
C LYS A 51 -10.47 -8.52 0.45
N ASP A 52 -9.54 -7.73 0.90
CA ASP A 52 -9.44 -7.09 2.18
C ASP A 52 -9.10 -5.61 2.02
N ALA A 53 -9.42 -4.82 3.01
CA ALA A 53 -9.07 -3.41 3.05
C ALA A 53 -8.32 -3.10 4.35
N ASP A 54 -7.20 -2.40 4.22
CA ASP A 54 -6.40 -1.92 5.33
C ASP A 54 -6.54 -0.40 5.43
N PHE A 55 -6.70 0.15 6.63
CA PHE A 55 -6.69 1.59 6.82
C PHE A 55 -6.13 2.04 8.17
N TYR A 56 -5.58 3.24 8.20
CA TYR A 56 -5.30 3.99 9.39
C TYR A 56 -6.54 4.77 9.84
N ILE A 57 -6.69 4.95 11.15
CA ILE A 57 -7.78 5.73 11.73
C ILE A 57 -7.29 6.57 12.92
N SER A 58 -7.80 7.80 13.05
CA SER A 58 -7.58 8.62 14.24
C SER A 58 -8.22 8.01 15.48
N LEU A 59 -7.73 8.36 16.68
CA LEU A 59 -8.31 7.86 17.93
C LEU A 59 -9.76 8.31 18.13
N SER A 60 -10.12 9.50 17.67
CA SER A 60 -11.52 9.98 17.72
C SER A 60 -12.43 9.12 16.85
N SER A 61 -12.09 8.97 15.58
CA SER A 61 -12.89 8.15 14.64
C SER A 61 -12.89 6.66 15.00
N LEU A 62 -11.85 6.15 15.67
CA LEU A 62 -11.85 4.79 16.22
C LEU A 62 -12.92 4.59 17.30
N SER A 63 -13.18 5.61 18.12
CA SER A 63 -14.26 5.55 19.12
C SER A 63 -15.61 5.43 18.43
N ASP A 64 -15.86 6.25 17.42
CA ASP A 64 -17.10 6.20 16.64
C ASP A 64 -17.27 4.86 15.90
N LEU A 65 -16.18 4.34 15.34
CA LEU A 65 -16.17 3.02 14.67
C LEU A 65 -16.56 1.90 15.64
N ARG A 66 -16.06 1.93 16.89
CA ARG A 66 -16.37 0.93 17.94
C ARG A 66 -17.82 0.94 18.39
N GLU A 67 -18.53 2.03 18.22
CA GLU A 67 -19.96 2.10 18.53
C GLU A 67 -20.83 1.41 17.46
N ILE A 68 -20.31 1.30 16.24
CA ILE A 68 -21.06 0.80 15.09
C ILE A 68 -20.61 -0.62 14.69
N GLU A 69 -19.30 -0.90 14.75
CA GLU A 69 -18.71 -2.14 14.27
C GLU A 69 -18.11 -2.95 15.43
N GLU A 70 -18.24 -4.28 15.36
CA GLU A 70 -17.62 -5.19 16.32
C GLU A 70 -16.13 -5.39 15.99
N LEU A 71 -15.27 -4.67 16.73
CA LEU A 71 -13.83 -4.75 16.52
C LEU A 71 -13.19 -5.89 17.31
N THR A 72 -12.52 -6.80 16.63
CA THR A 72 -11.69 -7.85 17.22
C THR A 72 -10.23 -7.39 17.30
N PRO A 73 -9.61 -7.29 18.48
CA PRO A 73 -8.23 -6.89 18.60
C PRO A 73 -7.28 -8.01 18.16
N ASN A 74 -6.26 -7.66 17.37
CA ASN A 74 -5.16 -8.52 17.00
C ASN A 74 -3.85 -7.92 17.58
N SER A 75 -3.55 -8.27 18.83
CA SER A 75 -2.42 -7.72 19.58
C SER A 75 -1.07 -8.03 18.93
N ARG A 76 -0.94 -9.18 18.25
CA ARG A 76 0.30 -9.60 17.59
C ARG A 76 0.67 -8.64 16.46
N LEU A 77 -0.31 -8.14 15.72
CA LEU A 77 -0.11 -7.24 14.59
C LEU A 77 -0.42 -5.78 14.94
N SER A 78 -0.73 -5.48 16.21
CA SER A 78 -1.07 -4.14 16.69
C SER A 78 -2.17 -3.48 15.84
N LYS A 79 -3.21 -4.25 15.52
CA LYS A 79 -4.37 -3.80 14.73
C LYS A 79 -5.66 -4.32 15.33
N HIS A 80 -6.78 -3.78 14.84
CA HIS A 80 -8.11 -4.35 15.05
C HIS A 80 -8.61 -4.90 13.72
N GLU A 81 -9.55 -5.81 13.78
CA GLU A 81 -10.20 -6.42 12.61
C GLU A 81 -11.71 -6.34 12.79
N PHE A 82 -12.45 -6.03 11.73
CA PHE A 82 -13.89 -6.19 11.68
C PHE A 82 -14.33 -6.71 10.32
N LYS A 83 -15.55 -7.20 10.28
CA LYS A 83 -16.18 -7.64 9.04
C LYS A 83 -17.37 -6.77 8.73
N ARG A 84 -17.42 -6.30 7.51
CA ARG A 84 -18.59 -5.62 6.98
C ARG A 84 -19.09 -6.41 5.77
N ARG A 85 -20.29 -6.99 5.92
CA ARG A 85 -20.79 -8.03 5.02
C ARG A 85 -19.79 -9.20 4.93
N GLU A 86 -19.31 -9.53 3.72
CA GLU A 86 -18.33 -10.61 3.49
C GLU A 86 -16.88 -10.14 3.49
N PHE A 87 -16.63 -8.83 3.63
CA PHE A 87 -15.29 -8.24 3.52
C PHE A 87 -14.64 -8.05 4.88
N SER A 88 -13.33 -8.28 4.93
CA SER A 88 -12.50 -8.05 6.10
C SER A 88 -11.81 -6.69 6.02
N PHE A 89 -11.82 -5.98 7.14
CA PHE A 89 -11.15 -4.70 7.30
C PHE A 89 -10.12 -4.79 8.41
N ASP A 90 -8.89 -4.39 8.10
CA ASP A 90 -7.79 -4.28 9.04
C ASP A 90 -7.62 -2.81 9.45
N VAL A 91 -7.74 -2.55 10.76
CA VAL A 91 -7.78 -1.20 11.32
C VAL A 91 -6.52 -0.94 12.13
N TYR A 92 -5.73 0.02 11.72
CA TYR A 92 -4.53 0.47 12.40
C TYR A 92 -4.80 1.82 13.08
N ALA A 93 -4.90 1.81 14.39
CA ALA A 93 -5.21 3.02 15.14
C ALA A 93 -3.96 3.89 15.35
N GLU A 94 -4.16 5.21 15.25
CA GLU A 94 -3.19 6.23 15.63
C GLU A 94 -2.55 5.87 16.99
N ARG A 95 -1.21 5.96 17.11
CA ARG A 95 -0.42 5.67 18.32
C ARG A 95 -0.53 4.24 18.89
N GLN A 96 -1.35 3.39 18.30
CA GLN A 96 -1.48 1.99 18.74
C GLN A 96 -0.88 1.00 17.74
N SER A 97 -0.71 1.40 16.48
CA SER A 97 -0.09 0.59 15.45
C SER A 97 1.44 0.62 15.55
N ARG A 98 2.09 -0.44 15.04
CA ARG A 98 3.55 -0.53 14.90
C ARG A 98 4.00 -0.32 13.46
N LEU A 99 3.17 0.29 12.64
CA LEU A 99 3.54 0.58 11.25
C LEU A 99 4.67 1.62 11.20
N PRO A 100 5.59 1.51 10.24
CA PRO A 100 6.81 2.33 10.20
C PRO A 100 6.54 3.81 9.92
N VAL A 101 5.46 4.14 9.20
CA VAL A 101 5.07 5.52 8.92
C VAL A 101 3.97 5.94 9.90
N PRO A 102 4.14 7.02 10.68
CA PRO A 102 3.12 7.49 11.61
C PRO A 102 1.83 7.91 10.92
N TYR A 103 0.69 7.77 11.64
CA TYR A 103 -0.63 8.17 11.14
C TYR A 103 -0.66 9.62 10.65
N ASP A 104 -0.12 10.54 11.44
CA ASP A 104 -0.16 11.98 11.13
C ASP A 104 0.56 12.30 9.80
N GLU A 105 1.68 11.63 9.53
CA GLU A 105 2.41 11.76 8.28
C GLU A 105 1.62 11.21 7.09
N VAL A 106 1.06 10.01 7.23
CA VAL A 106 0.24 9.40 6.18
C VAL A 106 -0.98 10.28 5.88
N MET A 107 -1.64 10.81 6.92
CA MET A 107 -2.82 11.66 6.77
C MET A 107 -2.50 13.01 6.14
N ALA A 108 -1.35 13.61 6.50
CA ALA A 108 -0.92 14.91 5.97
C ALA A 108 -0.66 14.89 4.46
N HIS A 109 -0.26 13.73 3.93
CA HIS A 109 0.08 13.56 2.51
C HIS A 109 -0.94 12.71 1.74
N ALA A 110 -2.07 12.36 2.37
CA ALA A 110 -3.09 11.54 1.74
C ALA A 110 -3.60 12.14 0.42
N VAL A 111 -3.82 11.27 -0.54
CA VAL A 111 -4.42 11.63 -1.84
C VAL A 111 -5.88 11.19 -1.82
N GLU A 112 -6.76 11.95 -2.46
CA GLU A 112 -8.20 11.64 -2.49
C GLU A 112 -8.63 11.21 -3.90
N TYR A 113 -9.34 10.09 -3.98
CA TYR A 113 -10.01 9.59 -5.18
C TYR A 113 -11.49 9.34 -4.87
N ASP A 114 -12.39 10.10 -5.50
CA ASP A 114 -13.84 9.98 -5.35
C ASP A 114 -14.32 9.95 -3.88
N GLY A 115 -13.73 10.80 -3.03
CA GLY A 115 -14.03 10.90 -1.60
C GLY A 115 -13.38 9.80 -0.74
N VAL A 116 -12.49 9.00 -1.29
CA VAL A 116 -11.69 8.00 -0.56
C VAL A 116 -10.26 8.51 -0.42
N ARG A 117 -9.80 8.74 0.82
CA ARG A 117 -8.43 9.09 1.10
C ARG A 117 -7.55 7.85 1.12
N VAL A 118 -6.44 7.90 0.40
CA VAL A 118 -5.42 6.85 0.35
C VAL A 118 -4.06 7.41 0.69
N ALA A 119 -3.20 6.61 1.29
CA ALA A 119 -1.82 6.99 1.58
C ALA A 119 -1.08 7.35 0.28
N ALA A 120 -0.19 8.32 0.34
CA ALA A 120 0.67 8.70 -0.78
C ALA A 120 1.63 7.55 -1.17
N LEU A 121 2.17 7.59 -2.39
CA LEU A 121 3.01 6.51 -2.93
C LEU A 121 4.26 6.26 -2.09
N GLU A 122 4.85 7.30 -1.53
CA GLU A 122 6.05 7.23 -0.69
C GLU A 122 5.78 6.47 0.61
N ASP A 123 4.66 6.77 1.27
CA ASP A 123 4.24 6.11 2.49
C ASP A 123 3.86 4.66 2.21
N LEU A 124 3.11 4.41 1.12
CA LEU A 124 2.76 3.07 0.67
C LEU A 124 4.00 2.23 0.36
N LEU A 125 5.05 2.81 -0.23
CA LEU A 125 6.29 2.12 -0.51
C LEU A 125 6.91 1.56 0.79
N VAL A 126 7.03 2.38 1.82
CA VAL A 126 7.60 1.97 3.11
C VAL A 126 6.73 0.91 3.79
N LEU A 127 5.41 1.11 3.82
CA LEU A 127 4.45 0.15 4.41
C LEU A 127 4.49 -1.21 3.70
N LYS A 128 4.59 -1.23 2.38
CA LYS A 128 4.69 -2.46 1.58
C LYS A 128 6.05 -3.13 1.70
N LEU A 129 7.12 -2.36 1.88
CA LEU A 129 8.45 -2.92 2.14
C LEU A 129 8.52 -3.58 3.52
N GLU A 130 7.96 -2.98 4.58
CA GLU A 130 7.86 -3.62 5.90
C GLU A 130 7.15 -4.99 5.79
N ALA A 131 6.01 -5.03 5.10
CA ALA A 131 5.28 -6.27 4.88
C ALA A 131 6.08 -7.29 4.04
N ALA A 132 6.82 -6.82 3.02
CA ALA A 132 7.63 -7.67 2.15
C ALA A 132 8.89 -8.21 2.83
N VAL A 133 9.43 -7.51 3.82
CA VAL A 133 10.53 -8.00 4.69
C VAL A 133 10.01 -9.11 5.59
N ASP A 134 8.90 -8.87 6.29
CA ASP A 134 8.33 -9.82 7.25
C ASP A 134 7.87 -11.13 6.60
N ARG A 135 7.40 -11.08 5.37
CA ARG A 135 6.73 -12.20 4.68
C ARG A 135 7.45 -12.67 3.42
N HIS A 136 8.73 -12.33 3.23
CA HIS A 136 9.49 -12.52 1.98
C HIS A 136 9.42 -13.95 1.38
N ALA A 137 9.36 -14.98 2.21
CA ALA A 137 9.31 -16.37 1.80
C ALA A 137 7.90 -16.90 1.51
N SER A 138 6.85 -16.09 1.66
CA SER A 138 5.46 -16.50 1.54
C SER A 138 4.81 -16.07 0.21
N GLU A 139 3.63 -16.60 -0.07
CA GLU A 139 2.81 -16.17 -1.21
C GLU A 139 2.36 -14.70 -1.05
N HIS A 140 2.08 -14.29 0.20
CA HIS A 140 1.79 -12.89 0.52
C HIS A 140 2.98 -11.96 0.24
N GLY A 141 4.22 -12.40 0.51
CA GLY A 141 5.43 -11.65 0.21
C GLY A 141 5.64 -11.45 -1.31
N ARG A 142 5.21 -12.39 -2.16
CA ARG A 142 5.18 -12.20 -3.62
C ARG A 142 4.13 -11.16 -4.05
N LYS A 143 2.97 -11.12 -3.39
CA LYS A 143 1.95 -10.09 -3.64
C LYS A 143 2.49 -8.71 -3.24
N ASP A 144 3.10 -8.59 -2.06
CA ASP A 144 3.70 -7.34 -1.60
C ASP A 144 4.81 -6.85 -2.54
N ALA A 145 5.66 -7.75 -3.06
CA ALA A 145 6.68 -7.39 -4.05
C ALA A 145 6.07 -6.84 -5.35
N LYS A 146 4.96 -7.40 -5.84
CA LYS A 146 4.24 -6.85 -6.99
C LYS A 146 3.63 -5.48 -6.70
N ASP A 147 3.12 -5.26 -5.48
CA ASP A 147 2.61 -3.96 -5.06
C ASP A 147 3.72 -2.92 -5.01
N VAL A 148 4.91 -3.27 -4.50
CA VAL A 148 6.11 -2.42 -4.56
C VAL A 148 6.44 -2.06 -6.00
N ILE A 149 6.46 -3.02 -6.94
CA ILE A 149 6.69 -2.74 -8.36
C ILE A 149 5.65 -1.76 -8.91
N ARG A 150 4.36 -1.92 -8.60
CA ARG A 150 3.30 -0.98 -9.02
C ARG A 150 3.56 0.43 -8.51
N ILE A 151 3.94 0.56 -7.25
CA ILE A 151 4.26 1.85 -6.63
C ILE A 151 5.46 2.50 -7.34
N LEU A 152 6.51 1.76 -7.66
CA LEU A 152 7.65 2.28 -8.41
C LEU A 152 7.25 2.75 -9.83
N LEU A 153 6.42 1.97 -10.53
CA LEU A 153 5.92 2.35 -11.86
C LEU A 153 5.06 3.62 -11.81
N LEU A 154 4.20 3.74 -10.80
CA LEU A 154 3.41 4.94 -10.52
C LEU A 154 4.31 6.13 -10.21
N GLY A 155 5.32 5.94 -9.35
CA GLY A 155 6.28 6.96 -8.95
C GLY A 155 7.12 7.52 -10.09
N LYS A 156 7.26 6.82 -11.22
CA LYS A 156 7.88 7.36 -12.42
C LYS A 156 7.04 8.48 -13.05
N GLY A 157 5.72 8.31 -13.08
CA GLY A 157 4.78 9.27 -13.69
C GLY A 157 4.35 10.41 -12.78
N ALA A 158 4.56 10.29 -11.46
CA ALA A 158 4.18 11.25 -10.44
C ALA A 158 5.40 12.08 -9.95
N ALA A 159 5.13 13.17 -9.23
CA ALA A 159 6.16 13.90 -8.48
C ALA A 159 6.56 13.10 -7.22
N PHE A 160 7.22 11.96 -7.39
CA PHE A 160 7.66 11.08 -6.31
C PHE A 160 8.80 11.74 -5.52
N ASP A 161 8.57 11.95 -4.22
CA ASP A 161 9.55 12.51 -3.29
C ASP A 161 10.38 11.40 -2.62
N ALA A 162 11.58 11.17 -3.15
CA ALA A 162 12.48 10.17 -2.62
C ALA A 162 12.94 10.48 -1.18
N HIS A 163 13.10 11.76 -0.79
CA HIS A 163 13.48 12.13 0.58
C HIS A 163 12.40 11.74 1.57
N ARG A 164 11.12 11.94 1.22
CA ARG A 164 10.02 11.51 2.08
C ARG A 164 9.96 9.98 2.22
N ALA A 165 10.17 9.25 1.13
CA ALA A 165 10.19 7.79 1.18
C ALA A 165 11.30 7.28 2.10
N VAL A 166 12.54 7.81 2.01
CA VAL A 166 13.67 7.34 2.83
C VAL A 166 13.57 7.74 4.30
N ALA A 167 12.80 8.77 4.65
CA ALA A 167 12.67 9.24 6.03
C ALA A 167 12.20 8.13 7.01
N TYR A 168 11.48 7.14 6.52
CA TYR A 168 10.95 6.02 7.31
C TYR A 168 11.48 4.65 6.84
N MET A 169 12.46 4.63 5.92
CA MET A 169 13.09 3.39 5.48
C MET A 169 14.14 2.91 6.47
N LYS A 170 14.08 1.61 6.79
CA LYS A 170 15.12 0.88 7.52
C LYS A 170 16.10 0.22 6.53
N PRO A 171 17.33 -0.18 6.98
CA PRO A 171 18.27 -0.88 6.10
C PRO A 171 17.67 -2.12 5.41
N GLY A 172 16.87 -2.92 6.13
CA GLY A 172 16.20 -4.07 5.55
C GLY A 172 15.16 -3.73 4.45
N HIS A 173 14.53 -2.54 4.52
CA HIS A 173 13.64 -2.06 3.46
C HIS A 173 14.40 -1.76 2.18
N PHE A 174 15.55 -1.07 2.30
CA PHE A 174 16.36 -0.71 1.15
C PHE A 174 16.96 -1.96 0.46
N GLU A 175 17.47 -2.90 1.25
CA GLU A 175 17.95 -4.19 0.74
C GLU A 175 16.84 -4.97 0.03
N ARG A 176 15.65 -5.04 0.66
CA ARG A 176 14.50 -5.72 0.07
C ARG A 176 14.03 -5.07 -1.23
N LEU A 177 14.04 -3.74 -1.29
CA LEU A 177 13.70 -2.97 -2.50
C LEU A 177 14.65 -3.32 -3.65
N GLY A 178 15.95 -3.38 -3.41
CA GLY A 178 16.94 -3.81 -4.39
C GLY A 178 16.66 -5.23 -4.91
N HIS A 179 16.39 -6.18 -4.03
CA HIS A 179 16.04 -7.55 -4.41
C HIS A 179 14.75 -7.62 -5.24
N ILE A 180 13.75 -6.76 -4.98
CA ILE A 180 12.52 -6.71 -5.77
C ILE A 180 12.80 -6.15 -7.17
N VAL A 181 13.58 -5.10 -7.28
CA VAL A 181 13.94 -4.49 -8.59
C VAL A 181 14.72 -5.47 -9.48
N ASP A 182 15.57 -6.30 -8.89
CA ASP A 182 16.32 -7.35 -9.61
C ASP A 182 15.49 -8.65 -9.80
N GLY A 183 14.34 -8.75 -9.15
CA GLY A 183 13.53 -9.96 -9.03
C GLY A 183 12.83 -10.43 -10.31
N ALA A 184 12.21 -11.60 -10.23
CA ALA A 184 11.51 -12.27 -11.35
C ALA A 184 10.05 -11.82 -11.49
N GLU A 185 9.50 -11.08 -10.54
CA GLU A 185 8.10 -10.68 -10.47
C GLU A 185 7.64 -9.88 -11.69
N PHE A 186 8.54 -9.11 -12.31
CA PHE A 186 8.27 -8.39 -13.55
C PHE A 186 7.83 -9.31 -14.70
N THR A 187 8.43 -10.50 -14.81
CA THR A 187 8.05 -11.47 -15.83
C THR A 187 6.64 -12.00 -15.60
N ALA A 188 6.30 -12.25 -14.34
CA ALA A 188 4.95 -12.70 -13.95
C ALA A 188 3.91 -11.60 -14.21
N MET A 189 4.19 -10.34 -13.83
CA MET A 189 3.29 -9.20 -14.06
C MET A 189 3.11 -8.90 -15.55
N ALA A 190 4.15 -9.08 -16.36
CA ALA A 190 4.11 -8.93 -17.81
C ALA A 190 3.51 -10.14 -18.55
N GLN A 191 2.98 -11.14 -17.83
CA GLN A 191 2.38 -12.36 -18.40
C GLN A 191 3.26 -13.05 -19.44
N GLY A 192 4.57 -13.10 -19.19
CA GLY A 192 5.57 -13.69 -20.06
C GLY A 192 6.04 -12.81 -21.22
N ASN A 193 5.52 -11.58 -21.37
CA ASN A 193 6.00 -10.64 -22.38
C ASN A 193 7.35 -10.04 -21.95
N ALA A 194 8.45 -10.58 -22.50
CA ALA A 194 9.81 -10.20 -22.14
C ALA A 194 10.12 -8.71 -22.42
N LYS A 195 9.58 -8.13 -23.50
CA LYS A 195 9.77 -6.72 -23.85
C LYS A 195 9.08 -5.82 -22.81
N LEU A 196 7.87 -6.17 -22.41
CA LEU A 196 7.13 -5.45 -21.38
C LEU A 196 7.82 -5.58 -20.02
N ALA A 197 8.23 -6.79 -19.62
CA ALA A 197 8.94 -7.02 -18.36
C ALA A 197 10.25 -6.20 -18.29
N LYS A 198 11.03 -6.15 -19.38
CA LYS A 198 12.25 -5.35 -19.47
C LYS A 198 11.95 -3.85 -19.28
N ARG A 199 10.92 -3.33 -19.95
CA ARG A 199 10.53 -1.93 -19.85
C ARG A 199 10.10 -1.59 -18.40
N MET A 200 9.22 -2.40 -17.81
CA MET A 200 8.78 -2.21 -16.43
C MET A 200 9.95 -2.18 -15.44
N ARG A 201 10.91 -3.10 -15.60
CA ARG A 201 12.11 -3.13 -14.74
C ARG A 201 12.95 -1.87 -14.91
N GLN A 202 13.16 -1.39 -16.13
CA GLN A 202 13.90 -0.14 -16.37
C GLN A 202 13.20 1.06 -15.70
N GLU A 203 11.89 1.15 -15.83
CA GLU A 203 11.10 2.22 -15.22
C GLU A 203 11.14 2.16 -13.69
N ALA A 204 11.03 0.98 -13.09
CA ALA A 204 11.16 0.80 -11.65
C ALA A 204 12.59 1.12 -11.15
N ALA A 205 13.61 0.74 -11.89
CA ALA A 205 15.01 1.02 -11.59
C ALA A 205 15.30 2.54 -11.57
N GLU A 206 14.69 3.33 -12.46
CA GLU A 206 14.83 4.79 -12.46
C GLU A 206 14.36 5.43 -11.14
N VAL A 207 13.24 4.91 -10.55
CA VAL A 207 12.74 5.39 -9.27
C VAL A 207 13.60 4.87 -8.12
N PHE A 208 14.03 3.60 -8.18
CA PHE A 208 14.96 3.04 -7.21
C PHE A 208 16.28 3.84 -7.16
N GLU A 209 16.85 4.23 -8.30
CA GLU A 209 18.04 5.07 -8.33
C GLU A 209 17.85 6.45 -7.70
N LYS A 210 16.65 7.06 -7.84
CA LYS A 210 16.34 8.32 -7.12
C LYS A 210 16.37 8.10 -5.61
N ILE A 211 15.77 7.01 -5.13
CA ILE A 211 15.76 6.63 -3.72
C ILE A 211 17.20 6.36 -3.23
N ALA A 212 17.98 5.58 -3.99
CA ALA A 212 19.35 5.23 -3.64
C ALA A 212 20.29 6.43 -3.50
N ARG A 213 20.06 7.51 -4.27
CA ARG A 213 20.88 8.74 -4.19
C ARG A 213 20.68 9.53 -2.91
N VAL A 214 19.53 9.39 -2.26
CA VAL A 214 19.16 10.13 -1.05
C VAL A 214 19.14 9.25 0.20
N TYR A 215 19.22 7.93 0.02
CA TYR A 215 19.24 6.99 1.13
C TYR A 215 20.59 7.05 1.87
N ASP A 216 20.53 7.34 3.15
CA ASP A 216 21.67 7.31 4.06
C ASP A 216 21.41 6.23 5.14
N PRO A 217 22.21 5.13 5.16
CA PRO A 217 22.01 4.05 6.09
C PRO A 217 22.27 4.46 7.56
N GLU A 218 22.98 5.56 7.81
CA GLU A 218 23.29 6.06 9.17
C GLU A 218 22.11 6.85 9.76
N ASN A 219 21.18 7.36 8.93
CA ASN A 219 20.00 8.11 9.36
C ASN A 219 18.74 7.24 9.55
N GLY A 220 18.81 5.95 9.24
CA GLY A 220 17.71 4.97 9.36
C GLY A 220 17.64 4.29 10.74
N SER A 221 17.80 5.04 11.83
CA SER A 221 17.76 4.51 13.22
C SER A 221 16.51 4.89 13.94
#